data_c3740b6e16bc3c6eacb0054ffde660d6
#
_entry.id   c3740b6e16bc3c6eacb0054ffde660d6
#
_cell.length_a   1.000
_cell.length_b   1.000
_cell.length_c   1.000
_cell.angle_alpha   90.00
_cell.angle_beta   90.00
_cell.angle_gamma   90.00
#
_symmetry.space_group_name_H-M   'P 1'
#
loop_
_entity.id
_entity.type
_entity.pdbx_description
1 polymer ?
#
loop_
_entity_poly.entity_id
_entity_poly.type
_entity_poly.pdbx_seq_one_letter_code
_entity_poly.pdbx_strand_id
1 'polypeptide(L)'
;MKKMMCSRCGKRPAMFFITKVEGNETKQEGLCMKCAMEMNIGPIKQIMESMGISEDEVDSVSDQFDELFGEDGTGFMPGGAGTLPFMNQSEQDDDEEDEDSDGEDEIDEGDSDDNKPQVGPFGIPAINAKGSGEKKKGKKKKGRKFLSLYCTDLTEKAREGKIDRIIGRDNEIYRAVQILCRRSKNNPCLIGEPGVGKTAIAEGLALRIANGEVPAKLAKKEIHLLDLTALVAGTQFRGQFESRIKGLIDEVKKEGNIILFIDEVHNLVGTGDAEGSMNAANILKPALSRGEIQIIGATTFTEYRKYIEKDAALERRLQPIKVEEPSIEETYQMLVGIKDYYENFHKVTISDSLVHRAVVLSERYINDRFLPDKAIDLLDEACTCANLRNKSISDLETAEDDLKLLNDRQQAMMEETENTDYEGLLKVKSSIAAKEKDIEALKPLAADNAVTESDIARVIQLWTGIPANKIMESDLTRLADMEQHLKAKLIGQDEAVELVCAAIKRGRVQINPRRRPSSFIFVGPTGVGKT
;
A
#
# COMPACT_ATOMS: atom_id res chain seq x y z
N MET A 1 -8.03 -49.36 8.49
CA MET A 1 -7.84 -48.80 9.85
C MET A 1 -9.16 -48.81 10.58
N LYS A 2 -9.26 -49.20 11.86
CA LYS A 2 -10.54 -49.20 12.60
C LYS A 2 -11.00 -47.73 12.79
N LYS A 3 -12.21 -47.40 12.30
CA LYS A 3 -12.85 -46.11 12.57
C LYS A 3 -12.91 -45.87 14.09
N MET A 4 -12.34 -44.74 14.56
CA MET A 4 -12.51 -44.37 15.98
C MET A 4 -13.94 -43.87 16.17
N MET A 5 -14.72 -44.59 16.93
CA MET A 5 -16.10 -44.23 17.27
C MET A 5 -16.12 -43.27 18.45
N CYS A 6 -17.16 -42.41 18.50
CA CYS A 6 -17.36 -41.46 19.60
C CYS A 6 -17.29 -42.15 20.98
N SER A 7 -16.43 -41.66 21.84
CA SER A 7 -16.23 -42.21 23.19
C SER A 7 -17.46 -42.15 24.08
N ARG A 8 -18.41 -41.21 23.76
CA ARG A 8 -19.62 -41.00 24.56
C ARG A 8 -20.82 -41.82 24.08
N CYS A 9 -21.13 -41.76 22.78
CA CYS A 9 -22.33 -42.46 22.27
C CYS A 9 -22.04 -43.83 21.61
N GLY A 10 -20.81 -44.09 21.19
CA GLY A 10 -20.40 -45.32 20.52
C GLY A 10 -21.07 -45.62 19.19
N LYS A 11 -21.93 -44.71 18.69
CA LYS A 11 -22.78 -44.95 17.50
C LYS A 11 -22.31 -44.23 16.25
N ARG A 12 -21.61 -43.09 16.41
CA ARG A 12 -21.17 -42.23 15.31
C ARG A 12 -19.65 -42.11 15.29
N PRO A 13 -19.01 -41.81 14.15
CA PRO A 13 -17.57 -41.62 14.10
C PRO A 13 -17.15 -40.37 14.89
N ALA A 14 -15.94 -40.40 15.48
CA ALA A 14 -15.39 -39.29 16.23
C ALA A 14 -14.82 -38.25 15.25
N MET A 15 -15.32 -37.01 15.36
CA MET A 15 -14.90 -35.88 14.54
C MET A 15 -14.04 -34.87 15.32
N PHE A 16 -14.28 -34.75 16.63
CA PHE A 16 -13.56 -33.82 17.51
C PHE A 16 -12.74 -34.62 18.53
N PHE A 17 -11.49 -34.26 18.68
CA PHE A 17 -10.59 -34.91 19.67
C PHE A 17 -10.26 -33.90 20.77
N ILE A 18 -10.67 -34.24 22.00
CA ILE A 18 -10.37 -33.41 23.18
C ILE A 18 -9.34 -34.13 24.03
N THR A 19 -8.36 -33.37 24.52
CA THR A 19 -7.36 -33.88 25.45
C THR A 19 -7.76 -33.48 26.86
N LYS A 20 -8.12 -34.46 27.68
CA LYS A 20 -8.38 -34.28 29.10
C LYS A 20 -7.11 -34.58 29.89
N VAL A 21 -6.76 -33.66 30.77
CA VAL A 21 -5.66 -33.85 31.73
C VAL A 21 -6.26 -34.20 33.09
N GLU A 22 -6.16 -35.44 33.50
CA GLU A 22 -6.55 -35.91 34.83
C GLU A 22 -5.29 -36.30 35.62
N GLY A 23 -4.85 -35.39 36.50
CA GLY A 23 -3.61 -35.60 37.27
C GLY A 23 -2.36 -35.55 36.38
N ASN A 24 -1.60 -36.63 36.30
CA ASN A 24 -0.37 -36.72 35.51
C ASN A 24 -0.53 -37.52 34.19
N GLU A 25 -1.76 -37.89 33.84
CA GLU A 25 -2.05 -38.63 32.59
C GLU A 25 -2.91 -37.79 31.64
N THR A 26 -2.52 -37.75 30.37
CA THR A 26 -3.28 -37.12 29.30
C THR A 26 -4.07 -38.20 28.53
N LYS A 27 -5.41 -38.12 28.58
CA LYS A 27 -6.29 -38.99 27.80
C LYS A 27 -6.90 -38.25 26.63
N GLN A 28 -6.82 -38.78 25.44
CA GLN A 28 -7.47 -38.25 24.24
C GLN A 28 -8.82 -38.96 24.06
N GLU A 29 -9.91 -38.17 24.06
CA GLU A 29 -11.27 -38.66 23.82
C GLU A 29 -11.78 -38.10 22.49
N GLY A 30 -12.29 -38.99 21.62
CA GLY A 30 -12.92 -38.61 20.37
C GLY A 30 -14.44 -38.45 20.52
N LEU A 31 -15.01 -37.33 20.09
CA LEU A 31 -16.44 -37.07 20.18
C LEU A 31 -17.04 -36.85 18.78
N CYS A 32 -18.28 -37.34 18.56
CA CYS A 32 -19.06 -36.94 17.37
C CYS A 32 -19.63 -35.53 17.55
N MET A 33 -20.09 -34.91 16.46
CA MET A 33 -20.59 -33.55 16.42
C MET A 33 -21.70 -33.31 17.44
N LYS A 34 -22.70 -34.18 17.54
CA LYS A 34 -23.82 -34.07 18.48
C LYS A 34 -23.35 -34.13 19.95
N CYS A 35 -22.50 -35.08 20.30
CA CYS A 35 -22.00 -35.22 21.67
C CYS A 35 -21.08 -34.04 22.05
N ALA A 36 -20.36 -33.46 21.13
CA ALA A 36 -19.52 -32.28 21.37
C ALA A 36 -20.39 -31.02 21.65
N MET A 37 -21.52 -30.87 20.97
CA MET A 37 -22.49 -29.79 21.25
C MET A 37 -23.20 -29.97 22.59
N GLU A 38 -23.68 -31.17 22.89
CA GLU A 38 -24.31 -31.48 24.20
C GLU A 38 -23.39 -31.23 25.40
N MET A 39 -22.07 -31.28 25.18
CA MET A 39 -21.08 -30.96 26.23
C MET A 39 -20.79 -29.46 26.36
N ASN A 40 -21.40 -28.62 25.54
CA ASN A 40 -21.29 -27.16 25.58
C ASN A 40 -19.84 -26.64 25.58
N ILE A 41 -18.99 -27.25 24.74
CA ILE A 41 -17.56 -26.88 24.64
C ILE A 41 -17.48 -25.55 23.88
N GLY A 42 -17.17 -24.44 24.59
CA GLY A 42 -17.23 -23.07 24.09
C GLY A 42 -16.63 -22.82 22.70
N PRO A 43 -15.40 -23.30 22.39
CA PRO A 43 -14.79 -23.12 21.06
C PRO A 43 -15.56 -23.84 19.94
N ILE A 44 -16.16 -25.00 20.21
CA ILE A 44 -16.92 -25.76 19.20
C ILE A 44 -18.26 -25.08 18.91
N LYS A 45 -18.90 -24.52 19.92
CA LYS A 45 -20.15 -23.77 19.75
C LYS A 45 -19.94 -22.50 18.92
N GLN A 46 -18.87 -21.74 19.15
CA GLN A 46 -18.52 -20.56 18.35
C GLN A 46 -18.25 -20.91 16.88
N ILE A 47 -17.59 -22.03 16.60
CA ILE A 47 -17.33 -22.48 15.23
C ILE A 47 -18.65 -22.84 14.53
N MET A 48 -19.57 -23.51 15.21
CA MET A 48 -20.87 -23.91 14.66
C MET A 48 -21.78 -22.70 14.41
N GLU A 49 -21.82 -21.74 15.34
CA GLU A 49 -22.53 -20.47 15.17
C GLU A 49 -21.95 -19.64 14.02
N SER A 50 -20.64 -19.63 13.84
CA SER A 50 -20.00 -18.96 12.69
C SER A 50 -20.29 -19.61 11.33
N MET A 51 -20.65 -20.90 11.32
CA MET A 51 -21.07 -21.66 10.13
C MET A 51 -22.58 -21.59 9.87
N GLY A 52 -23.36 -20.93 10.75
CA GLY A 52 -24.80 -20.79 10.60
C GLY A 52 -25.60 -22.09 10.80
N ILE A 53 -25.06 -23.07 11.53
CA ILE A 53 -25.70 -24.37 11.78
C ILE A 53 -26.45 -24.31 13.11
N SER A 54 -27.79 -24.41 13.06
CA SER A 54 -28.65 -24.44 14.23
C SER A 54 -28.65 -25.80 14.94
N GLU A 55 -29.03 -25.84 16.22
CA GLU A 55 -29.08 -27.10 17.01
C GLU A 55 -30.01 -28.17 16.39
N ASP A 56 -31.05 -27.74 15.69
CA ASP A 56 -32.03 -28.63 15.04
C ASP A 56 -31.51 -29.21 13.70
N GLU A 57 -30.50 -28.56 13.09
CA GLU A 57 -29.93 -28.99 11.79
C GLU A 57 -28.74 -29.94 11.94
N VAL A 58 -28.21 -30.10 13.16
CA VAL A 58 -27.03 -30.93 13.45
C VAL A 58 -27.22 -32.40 13.09
N ASP A 59 -28.42 -32.93 13.25
CA ASP A 59 -28.73 -34.34 12.90
C ASP A 59 -28.70 -34.53 11.38
N SER A 60 -29.24 -33.61 10.58
CA SER A 60 -29.25 -33.67 9.12
C SER A 60 -27.86 -33.45 8.52
N VAL A 61 -27.09 -32.56 9.08
CA VAL A 61 -25.68 -32.31 8.67
C VAL A 61 -24.78 -33.49 9.05
N SER A 62 -25.02 -34.10 10.22
CA SER A 62 -24.28 -35.31 10.64
C SER A 62 -24.55 -36.52 9.74
N ASP A 63 -25.79 -36.70 9.29
CA ASP A 63 -26.18 -37.80 8.41
C ASP A 63 -25.63 -37.60 6.97
N GLN A 64 -25.58 -36.38 6.48
CA GLN A 64 -24.94 -36.04 5.19
C GLN A 64 -23.41 -36.25 5.24
N PHE A 65 -22.76 -35.95 6.37
CA PHE A 65 -21.35 -36.24 6.56
C PHE A 65 -21.07 -37.74 6.65
N ASP A 66 -21.97 -38.53 7.25
CA ASP A 66 -21.83 -39.98 7.30
C ASP A 66 -22.04 -40.63 5.89
N GLU A 67 -22.85 -40.05 5.03
CA GLU A 67 -23.02 -40.46 3.63
C GLU A 67 -21.80 -40.07 2.76
N LEU A 68 -21.19 -38.91 2.98
CA LEU A 68 -20.04 -38.43 2.20
C LEU A 68 -18.73 -39.16 2.55
N PHE A 69 -18.60 -39.67 3.77
CA PHE A 69 -17.41 -40.35 4.28
C PHE A 69 -17.61 -41.85 4.56
N GLY A 70 -18.76 -42.41 4.13
CA GLY A 70 -19.08 -43.83 4.26
C GLY A 70 -18.67 -44.62 3.03
N GLU A 71 -17.60 -45.30 3.06
CA GLU A 71 -17.15 -46.61 2.53
C GLU A 71 -15.68 -46.68 2.15
N ASP A 72 -15.02 -45.60 1.70
CA ASP A 72 -13.58 -45.65 1.41
C ASP A 72 -12.78 -44.72 2.32
N GLY A 73 -12.17 -45.38 3.34
CA GLY A 73 -11.41 -44.70 4.38
C GLY A 73 -10.05 -44.18 3.92
N THR A 74 -9.92 -42.97 3.52
CA THR A 74 -8.64 -42.26 3.46
C THR A 74 -8.55 -41.24 4.59
N GLY A 75 -7.81 -41.62 5.54
CA GLY A 75 -7.18 -41.17 6.71
C GLY A 75 -7.23 -39.70 7.12
N PHE A 76 -7.87 -39.45 8.27
CA PHE A 76 -7.54 -38.31 9.12
C PHE A 76 -6.35 -38.73 10.04
N MET A 77 -5.20 -38.08 9.84
CA MET A 77 -4.05 -38.24 10.75
C MET A 77 -4.21 -37.34 11.98
N PRO A 78 -3.99 -37.83 13.22
CA PRO A 78 -3.96 -36.98 14.40
C PRO A 78 -2.61 -36.26 14.51
N GLY A 79 -2.61 -34.95 14.36
CA GLY A 79 -1.41 -34.14 14.58
C GLY A 79 -1.28 -32.89 13.71
N GLY A 80 -2.31 -32.06 13.60
CA GLY A 80 -2.19 -30.79 12.93
C GLY A 80 -3.46 -29.96 13.08
N ALA A 81 -3.34 -28.71 13.49
CA ALA A 81 -4.44 -27.79 13.71
C ALA A 81 -5.35 -27.66 12.48
N GLY A 82 -6.59 -27.98 12.67
CA GLY A 82 -7.84 -27.71 11.98
C GLY A 82 -7.83 -27.07 10.60
N THR A 83 -8.05 -27.89 9.57
CA THR A 83 -8.71 -27.44 8.34
C THR A 83 -9.80 -28.44 7.99
N LEU A 84 -11.03 -27.95 7.87
CA LEU A 84 -12.19 -28.75 7.47
C LEU A 84 -12.13 -29.07 5.96
N PRO A 85 -12.43 -30.31 5.54
CA PRO A 85 -12.20 -30.78 4.15
C PRO A 85 -13.03 -30.10 3.06
N PHE A 86 -14.07 -29.35 3.37
CA PHE A 86 -14.92 -28.73 2.36
C PHE A 86 -14.43 -27.39 1.81
N MET A 87 -13.31 -26.85 2.35
CA MET A 87 -12.68 -25.64 1.81
C MET A 87 -11.68 -25.90 0.67
N ASN A 88 -11.51 -27.15 0.24
CA ASN A 88 -10.52 -27.52 -0.77
C ASN A 88 -11.16 -28.23 -2.00
N GLN A 89 -12.33 -27.75 -2.42
CA GLN A 89 -12.93 -28.20 -3.69
C GLN A 89 -12.63 -27.23 -4.82
N SER A 90 -11.33 -27.14 -5.14
CA SER A 90 -10.84 -26.69 -6.45
C SER A 90 -9.38 -27.16 -6.52
N GLU A 91 -9.17 -28.30 -7.16
CA GLU A 91 -7.96 -28.81 -7.80
C GLU A 91 -7.86 -30.31 -7.65
N GLN A 92 -8.52 -30.99 -8.52
CA GLN A 92 -8.10 -32.26 -9.08
C GLN A 92 -8.54 -32.24 -10.53
N ASP A 93 -7.61 -31.97 -11.41
CA ASP A 93 -7.70 -32.42 -12.79
C ASP A 93 -6.37 -33.12 -13.10
N ASP A 94 -6.57 -34.28 -13.60
CA ASP A 94 -5.64 -35.36 -13.82
C ASP A 94 -4.57 -35.04 -14.85
N ASP A 95 -3.35 -35.55 -14.55
CA ASP A 95 -2.34 -35.86 -15.56
C ASP A 95 -2.79 -37.14 -16.30
N GLU A 96 -3.05 -37.06 -17.56
CA GLU A 96 -2.90 -38.15 -18.51
C GLU A 96 -2.23 -37.62 -19.77
N GLU A 97 -1.08 -38.22 -20.04
CA GLU A 97 -0.39 -38.22 -21.31
C GLU A 97 -1.28 -38.94 -22.32
N ASP A 98 -1.36 -38.44 -23.58
CA ASP A 98 -1.06 -39.26 -24.74
C ASP A 98 -1.35 -38.55 -26.08
N GLU A 99 -0.34 -38.58 -26.92
CA GLU A 99 -0.25 -38.89 -28.34
C GLU A 99 -1.24 -38.33 -29.37
N ASP A 100 -0.61 -37.67 -30.31
CA ASP A 100 -0.88 -37.47 -31.73
C ASP A 100 -2.11 -38.07 -32.38
N SER A 101 -2.94 -37.24 -33.01
CA SER A 101 -3.35 -37.52 -34.39
C SER A 101 -4.04 -36.31 -35.06
N ASP A 102 -3.59 -36.02 -36.25
CA ASP A 102 -4.13 -35.11 -37.24
C ASP A 102 -5.58 -35.43 -37.62
N GLY A 103 -6.35 -34.38 -37.94
CA GLY A 103 -7.64 -34.55 -38.58
C GLY A 103 -8.40 -33.22 -38.76
N GLU A 104 -8.26 -32.69 -39.97
CA GLU A 104 -9.11 -31.63 -40.54
C GLU A 104 -10.57 -32.06 -40.59
N ASP A 105 -11.52 -31.13 -40.35
CA ASP A 105 -12.60 -30.76 -41.28
C ASP A 105 -13.76 -29.99 -40.63
N GLU A 106 -14.02 -28.85 -41.25
CA GLU A 106 -15.27 -28.21 -41.71
C GLU A 106 -16.56 -28.14 -40.80
N ILE A 107 -16.95 -26.87 -40.59
CA ILE A 107 -18.26 -26.20 -40.76
C ILE A 107 -19.53 -26.97 -40.34
N ASP A 108 -20.34 -26.40 -39.44
CA ASP A 108 -21.69 -25.98 -39.77
C ASP A 108 -22.33 -25.03 -38.74
N GLU A 109 -23.17 -24.14 -39.28
CA GLU A 109 -24.00 -23.17 -38.56
C GLU A 109 -25.26 -23.87 -37.98
N GLY A 110 -25.73 -23.38 -36.85
CA GLY A 110 -27.03 -23.83 -36.32
C GLY A 110 -27.51 -23.03 -35.14
N ASP A 111 -28.28 -21.98 -35.44
CA ASP A 111 -29.18 -21.28 -34.53
C ASP A 111 -30.11 -22.23 -33.78
N SER A 112 -30.26 -22.07 -32.45
CA SER A 112 -31.57 -22.26 -31.83
C SER A 112 -31.58 -21.68 -30.40
N ASP A 113 -32.49 -20.72 -30.21
CA ASP A 113 -33.09 -20.27 -28.95
C ASP A 113 -33.52 -21.45 -28.09
N ASP A 114 -33.14 -21.46 -26.83
CA ASP A 114 -33.99 -22.02 -25.78
C ASP A 114 -33.69 -21.41 -24.42
N ASN A 115 -34.65 -20.62 -24.01
CA ASN A 115 -34.77 -19.93 -22.73
C ASN A 115 -35.28 -20.93 -21.67
N LYS A 116 -34.41 -21.43 -20.79
CA LYS A 116 -34.81 -22.11 -19.56
C LYS A 116 -34.00 -21.61 -18.37
N PRO A 117 -34.68 -21.29 -17.24
CA PRO A 117 -33.97 -20.81 -16.04
C PRO A 117 -33.25 -21.97 -15.36
N GLN A 118 -31.93 -21.76 -15.17
CA GLN A 118 -31.11 -22.66 -14.34
C GLN A 118 -31.41 -22.41 -12.87
N VAL A 119 -31.96 -23.42 -12.24
CA VAL A 119 -32.12 -23.53 -10.79
C VAL A 119 -30.79 -24.04 -10.21
N GLY A 120 -30.21 -23.34 -9.27
CA GLY A 120 -29.00 -23.80 -8.53
C GLY A 120 -29.32 -24.98 -7.61
N PRO A 121 -28.35 -25.69 -7.11
CA PRO A 121 -28.51 -26.95 -6.38
C PRO A 121 -29.23 -26.85 -5.01
N PHE A 122 -29.63 -25.67 -4.59
CA PHE A 122 -30.44 -25.49 -3.37
C PHE A 122 -31.59 -24.54 -3.71
N GLY A 123 -32.76 -25.09 -3.91
CA GLY A 123 -33.99 -24.45 -4.35
C GLY A 123 -34.52 -23.33 -3.44
N ILE A 124 -33.84 -22.20 -3.37
CA ILE A 124 -34.29 -20.98 -2.70
C ILE A 124 -34.48 -19.90 -3.77
N PRO A 125 -35.66 -19.27 -3.88
CA PRO A 125 -35.89 -18.21 -4.86
C PRO A 125 -35.15 -16.94 -4.45
N ALA A 126 -34.38 -16.37 -5.40
CA ALA A 126 -33.69 -15.12 -5.22
C ALA A 126 -34.68 -13.95 -5.09
N ILE A 127 -34.65 -13.26 -3.95
CA ILE A 127 -35.40 -12.03 -3.72
C ILE A 127 -34.70 -10.90 -4.47
N ASN A 128 -35.34 -10.37 -5.49
CA ASN A 128 -34.91 -9.19 -6.23
C ASN A 128 -35.10 -7.92 -5.38
N ALA A 129 -34.03 -7.42 -4.79
CA ALA A 129 -34.00 -6.05 -4.29
C ALA A 129 -33.48 -5.14 -5.41
N LYS A 130 -34.37 -4.40 -6.05
CA LYS A 130 -34.05 -3.29 -6.93
C LYS A 130 -33.65 -2.10 -6.06
N GLY A 131 -32.34 -1.85 -5.93
CA GLY A 131 -31.77 -0.60 -5.49
C GLY A 131 -31.06 0.06 -6.67
N SER A 132 -31.60 1.17 -7.13
CA SER A 132 -31.06 2.00 -8.18
C SER A 132 -29.83 2.75 -7.68
N GLY A 133 -28.66 2.30 -8.08
CA GLY A 133 -27.41 3.03 -7.94
C GLY A 133 -26.54 2.69 -9.14
N GLU A 134 -26.42 3.61 -10.07
CA GLU A 134 -25.52 3.49 -11.22
C GLU A 134 -24.05 3.45 -10.77
N LYS A 135 -23.58 2.26 -10.41
CA LYS A 135 -22.15 1.96 -10.40
C LYS A 135 -21.80 1.47 -11.80
N LYS A 136 -21.15 2.29 -12.59
CA LYS A 136 -20.40 1.85 -13.79
C LYS A 136 -19.42 0.76 -13.36
N LYS A 137 -19.85 -0.51 -13.48
CA LYS A 137 -18.96 -1.67 -13.34
C LYS A 137 -18.03 -1.66 -14.55
N GLY A 138 -16.77 -1.28 -14.33
CA GLY A 138 -15.70 -1.61 -15.28
C GLY A 138 -15.80 -3.10 -15.60
N LYS A 139 -15.79 -3.46 -16.88
CA LYS A 139 -15.78 -4.85 -17.35
C LYS A 139 -14.53 -5.51 -16.77
N LYS A 140 -14.66 -6.30 -15.70
CA LYS A 140 -13.59 -7.20 -15.24
C LYS A 140 -13.25 -8.08 -16.43
N LYS A 141 -12.05 -7.92 -16.99
CA LYS A 141 -11.52 -8.79 -18.05
C LYS A 141 -11.51 -10.22 -17.48
N LYS A 142 -12.41 -11.09 -17.98
CA LYS A 142 -12.47 -12.50 -17.58
C LYS A 142 -11.12 -13.14 -17.94
N GLY A 143 -10.34 -13.56 -16.94
CA GLY A 143 -9.10 -14.31 -17.14
C GLY A 143 -7.86 -13.85 -16.35
N ARG A 144 -7.87 -12.68 -15.67
CA ARG A 144 -6.72 -12.14 -14.92
C ARG A 144 -6.86 -12.44 -13.42
N LYS A 145 -6.67 -13.70 -13.03
CA LYS A 145 -6.85 -14.15 -11.63
C LYS A 145 -5.68 -13.69 -10.76
N PHE A 146 -4.44 -13.98 -11.16
CA PHE A 146 -3.24 -13.68 -10.37
C PHE A 146 -2.91 -12.19 -10.38
N LEU A 147 -3.04 -11.52 -11.55
CA LEU A 147 -2.84 -10.08 -11.67
C LEU A 147 -3.78 -9.28 -10.77
N SER A 148 -5.06 -9.66 -10.71
CA SER A 148 -6.04 -8.95 -9.87
C SER A 148 -5.87 -9.20 -8.37
N LEU A 149 -5.22 -10.30 -7.97
CA LEU A 149 -4.98 -10.65 -6.56
C LEU A 149 -3.66 -10.06 -6.02
N TYR A 150 -2.62 -10.00 -6.86
CA TYR A 150 -1.26 -9.68 -6.41
C TYR A 150 -0.68 -8.42 -7.05
N CYS A 151 -1.40 -7.79 -7.97
CA CYS A 151 -0.91 -6.59 -8.65
C CYS A 151 -1.94 -5.46 -8.63
N THR A 152 -1.43 -4.23 -8.55
CA THR A 152 -2.23 -3.01 -8.72
C THR A 152 -1.96 -2.44 -10.11
N ASP A 153 -3.00 -2.25 -10.94
CA ASP A 153 -2.88 -1.62 -12.26
C ASP A 153 -2.69 -0.10 -12.13
N LEU A 154 -1.45 0.37 -12.31
CA LEU A 154 -1.12 1.80 -12.29
C LEU A 154 -1.69 2.53 -13.51
N THR A 155 -1.76 1.88 -14.67
CA THR A 155 -2.28 2.49 -15.89
C THR A 155 -3.80 2.71 -15.82
N GLU A 156 -4.53 1.81 -15.16
CA GLU A 156 -5.96 1.99 -14.88
C GLU A 156 -6.18 3.12 -13.86
N LYS A 157 -5.40 3.15 -12.77
CA LYS A 157 -5.42 4.26 -11.80
C LYS A 157 -5.13 5.61 -12.46
N ALA A 158 -4.17 5.65 -13.41
CA ALA A 158 -3.86 6.86 -14.17
C ALA A 158 -5.06 7.32 -15.02
N ARG A 159 -5.73 6.40 -15.70
CA ARG A 159 -6.96 6.70 -16.50
C ARG A 159 -8.12 7.18 -15.64
N GLU A 160 -8.22 6.71 -14.40
CA GLU A 160 -9.22 7.12 -13.42
C GLU A 160 -8.88 8.46 -12.73
N GLY A 161 -7.71 9.06 -13.02
CA GLY A 161 -7.25 10.29 -12.39
C GLY A 161 -6.88 10.12 -10.90
N LYS A 162 -6.52 8.91 -10.48
CA LYS A 162 -6.15 8.58 -9.09
C LYS A 162 -4.64 8.64 -8.83
N ILE A 163 -3.86 9.03 -9.82
CA ILE A 163 -2.41 9.24 -9.69
C ILE A 163 -2.15 10.73 -9.77
N ASP A 164 -1.41 11.23 -8.82
CA ASP A 164 -1.02 12.63 -8.75
C ASP A 164 -0.05 13.00 -9.88
N ARG A 165 0.00 14.27 -10.21
CA ARG A 165 0.89 14.79 -11.24
C ARG A 165 2.35 14.62 -10.83
N ILE A 166 3.16 13.99 -11.70
CA ILE A 166 4.59 13.80 -11.48
C ILE A 166 5.37 14.94 -12.15
N ILE A 167 6.26 15.57 -11.40
CA ILE A 167 7.03 16.74 -11.84
C ILE A 167 8.52 16.47 -11.63
N GLY A 168 9.35 16.95 -12.56
CA GLY A 168 10.81 16.97 -12.39
C GLY A 168 11.53 15.62 -12.59
N ARG A 169 10.86 14.60 -13.15
CA ARG A 169 11.46 13.27 -13.43
C ARG A 169 11.41 12.89 -14.93
N ASP A 170 11.35 13.90 -15.79
CA ASP A 170 11.21 13.69 -17.24
C ASP A 170 12.37 12.92 -17.86
N ASN A 171 13.60 13.19 -17.41
CA ASN A 171 14.80 12.54 -17.92
C ASN A 171 14.84 11.05 -17.57
N GLU A 172 14.50 10.69 -16.34
CA GLU A 172 14.47 9.30 -15.87
C GLU A 172 13.33 8.53 -16.54
N ILE A 173 12.14 9.13 -16.66
CA ILE A 173 11.01 8.53 -17.39
C ILE A 173 11.37 8.34 -18.87
N TYR A 174 11.96 9.34 -19.52
CA TYR A 174 12.40 9.23 -20.90
C TYR A 174 13.43 8.10 -21.07
N ARG A 175 14.37 7.99 -20.14
CA ARG A 175 15.37 6.91 -20.14
C ARG A 175 14.73 5.54 -19.94
N ALA A 176 13.72 5.42 -19.06
CA ALA A 176 12.95 4.19 -18.88
C ALA A 176 12.22 3.79 -20.17
N VAL A 177 11.57 4.74 -20.85
CA VAL A 177 10.93 4.54 -22.16
C VAL A 177 11.93 4.04 -23.19
N GLN A 178 13.11 4.67 -23.28
CA GLN A 178 14.18 4.24 -24.21
C GLN A 178 14.59 2.78 -23.97
N ILE A 179 14.76 2.39 -22.69
CA ILE A 179 15.19 1.03 -22.35
C ILE A 179 14.08 0.04 -22.66
N LEU A 180 12.83 0.30 -22.28
CA LEU A 180 11.67 -0.55 -22.55
C LEU A 180 11.45 -0.80 -24.06
N CYS A 181 11.81 0.17 -24.91
CA CYS A 181 11.72 0.05 -26.38
C CYS A 181 12.85 -0.77 -27.00
N ARG A 182 13.91 -1.15 -26.29
CA ARG A 182 15.02 -1.96 -26.82
C ARG A 182 14.56 -3.36 -27.23
N ARG A 183 15.36 -4.01 -28.09
CA ARG A 183 15.17 -5.40 -28.46
C ARG A 183 15.65 -6.36 -27.38
N SER A 184 16.76 -6.02 -26.72
CA SER A 184 17.37 -6.79 -25.62
C SER A 184 17.76 -5.85 -24.49
N LYS A 185 17.92 -6.34 -23.27
CA LYS A 185 18.18 -5.54 -22.06
C LYS A 185 17.12 -4.45 -21.89
N ASN A 186 15.87 -4.84 -22.04
CA ASN A 186 14.70 -3.96 -22.09
C ASN A 186 13.98 -3.84 -20.74
N ASN A 187 14.66 -4.17 -19.65
CA ASN A 187 14.14 -4.05 -18.29
C ASN A 187 14.92 -2.96 -17.55
N PRO A 188 14.36 -1.76 -17.35
CA PRO A 188 14.99 -0.73 -16.53
C PRO A 188 14.99 -1.12 -15.05
N CYS A 189 16.08 -0.74 -14.36
CA CYS A 189 16.18 -0.84 -12.90
C CYS A 189 16.50 0.55 -12.35
N LEU A 190 15.56 1.12 -11.60
CA LEU A 190 15.69 2.42 -10.95
C LEU A 190 16.52 2.25 -9.69
N ILE A 191 17.67 2.92 -9.63
CA ILE A 191 18.60 2.81 -8.51
C ILE A 191 18.75 4.16 -7.85
N GLY A 192 18.43 4.25 -6.57
CA GLY A 192 18.55 5.50 -5.81
C GLY A 192 18.22 5.27 -4.33
N GLU A 193 18.51 6.25 -3.51
CA GLU A 193 18.24 6.20 -2.08
C GLU A 193 16.73 6.12 -1.77
N PRO A 194 16.32 5.68 -0.58
CA PRO A 194 14.92 5.70 -0.19
C PRO A 194 14.35 7.13 -0.24
N GLY A 195 13.10 7.30 -0.66
CA GLY A 195 12.45 8.62 -0.67
C GLY A 195 12.81 9.55 -1.85
N VAL A 196 13.71 9.15 -2.78
CA VAL A 196 14.02 9.97 -3.97
C VAL A 196 12.96 9.95 -5.08
N GLY A 197 11.86 9.20 -4.89
CA GLY A 197 10.75 9.15 -5.85
C GLY A 197 10.88 8.09 -6.96
N LYS A 198 11.47 6.93 -6.68
CA LYS A 198 11.55 5.81 -7.65
C LYS A 198 10.19 5.31 -8.11
N THR A 199 9.25 5.15 -7.19
CA THR A 199 7.87 4.72 -7.47
C THR A 199 7.13 5.75 -8.31
N ALA A 200 7.33 7.04 -8.04
CA ALA A 200 6.77 8.13 -8.84
C ALA A 200 7.19 8.07 -10.32
N ILE A 201 8.40 7.60 -10.64
CA ILE A 201 8.83 7.43 -12.04
C ILE A 201 7.98 6.37 -12.76
N ALA A 202 7.62 5.27 -12.09
CA ALA A 202 6.76 4.23 -12.67
C ALA A 202 5.32 4.74 -12.83
N GLU A 203 4.81 5.50 -11.88
CA GLU A 203 3.51 6.17 -11.94
C GLU A 203 3.46 7.22 -13.06
N GLY A 204 4.53 8.05 -13.19
CA GLY A 204 4.67 9.00 -14.29
C GLY A 204 4.70 8.35 -15.66
N LEU A 205 5.35 7.20 -15.77
CA LEU A 205 5.32 6.40 -17.00
C LEU A 205 3.90 5.87 -17.30
N ALA A 206 3.17 5.42 -16.27
CA ALA A 206 1.78 4.98 -16.40
C ALA A 206 0.86 6.12 -16.85
N LEU A 207 1.05 7.35 -16.31
CA LEU A 207 0.35 8.55 -16.76
C LEU A 207 0.62 8.85 -18.23
N ARG A 208 1.88 8.80 -18.69
CA ARG A 208 2.22 9.03 -20.10
C ARG A 208 1.64 7.96 -21.02
N ILE A 209 1.58 6.69 -20.58
CA ILE A 209 0.90 5.63 -21.34
C ILE A 209 -0.60 5.91 -21.42
N ALA A 210 -1.23 6.30 -20.32
CA ALA A 210 -2.66 6.61 -20.28
C ALA A 210 -3.03 7.81 -21.18
N ASN A 211 -2.16 8.83 -21.25
CA ASN A 211 -2.32 10.02 -22.08
C ASN A 211 -1.91 9.80 -23.56
N GLY A 212 -1.28 8.66 -23.88
CA GLY A 212 -0.78 8.39 -25.23
C GLY A 212 0.53 9.11 -25.58
N GLU A 213 1.26 9.64 -24.61
CA GLU A 213 2.53 10.38 -24.75
C GLU A 213 3.76 9.46 -24.82
N VAL A 214 3.60 8.28 -25.38
CA VAL A 214 4.65 7.26 -25.49
C VAL A 214 4.73 6.71 -26.91
N PRO A 215 5.89 6.14 -27.31
CA PRO A 215 6.03 5.49 -28.60
C PRO A 215 4.98 4.38 -28.82
N ALA A 216 4.58 4.13 -30.07
CA ALA A 216 3.56 3.16 -30.45
C ALA A 216 3.78 1.75 -29.84
N LYS A 217 5.05 1.38 -29.59
CA LYS A 217 5.43 0.10 -28.95
C LYS A 217 4.91 -0.01 -27.51
N LEU A 218 4.78 1.10 -26.80
CA LEU A 218 4.34 1.15 -25.41
C LEU A 218 2.87 1.60 -25.26
N ALA A 219 2.24 2.14 -26.30
CA ALA A 219 0.91 2.71 -26.25
C ALA A 219 -0.20 1.72 -25.79
N LYS A 220 0.03 0.42 -25.98
CA LYS A 220 -0.91 -0.65 -25.57
C LYS A 220 -0.46 -1.40 -24.32
N LYS A 221 0.66 -0.99 -23.72
CA LYS A 221 1.18 -1.63 -22.50
C LYS A 221 0.44 -1.15 -21.28
N GLU A 222 0.39 -2.01 -20.27
CA GLU A 222 -0.18 -1.75 -18.96
C GLU A 222 0.93 -1.95 -17.92
N ILE A 223 1.03 -1.06 -16.93
CA ILE A 223 2.00 -1.17 -15.84
C ILE A 223 1.28 -1.66 -14.61
N HIS A 224 1.73 -2.77 -14.06
CA HIS A 224 1.18 -3.38 -12.85
C HIS A 224 2.24 -3.39 -11.74
N LEU A 225 1.92 -2.74 -10.62
CA LEU A 225 2.73 -2.78 -9.39
C LEU A 225 2.52 -4.13 -8.71
N LEU A 226 3.58 -4.90 -8.57
CA LEU A 226 3.58 -6.21 -7.91
C LEU A 226 3.70 -6.05 -6.40
N ASP A 227 2.73 -6.58 -5.66
CA ASP A 227 2.76 -6.68 -4.20
C ASP A 227 3.41 -8.00 -3.77
N LEU A 228 4.70 -7.94 -3.43
CA LEU A 228 5.45 -9.10 -2.94
C LEU A 228 4.92 -9.62 -1.59
N THR A 229 4.38 -8.72 -0.76
CA THR A 229 3.83 -9.09 0.55
C THR A 229 2.57 -9.94 0.39
N ALA A 230 1.68 -9.55 -0.52
CA ALA A 230 0.47 -10.31 -0.84
C ALA A 230 0.80 -11.69 -1.43
N LEU A 231 1.87 -11.81 -2.23
CA LEU A 231 2.33 -13.10 -2.76
C LEU A 231 2.79 -14.07 -1.67
N VAL A 232 3.47 -13.55 -0.65
CA VAL A 232 4.00 -14.36 0.48
C VAL A 232 2.93 -14.62 1.52
N ALA A 233 1.96 -13.73 1.70
CA ALA A 233 0.94 -13.85 2.74
C ALA A 233 0.17 -15.17 2.63
N GLY A 234 0.05 -15.91 3.77
CA GLY A 234 -0.66 -17.17 3.83
C GLY A 234 0.03 -18.37 3.16
N THR A 235 1.29 -18.24 2.70
CA THR A 235 2.06 -19.38 2.22
C THR A 235 2.79 -20.05 3.38
N GLN A 236 2.39 -21.26 3.73
CA GLN A 236 3.08 -22.08 4.74
C GLN A 236 4.22 -22.92 4.14
N PHE A 237 4.17 -23.21 2.85
CA PHE A 237 5.13 -24.06 2.14
C PHE A 237 5.71 -23.31 0.93
N ARG A 238 7.00 -23.55 0.67
CA ARG A 238 7.74 -22.99 -0.47
C ARG A 238 7.03 -23.22 -1.81
N GLY A 239 6.46 -24.41 -2.03
CA GLY A 239 5.77 -24.75 -3.28
C GLY A 239 4.54 -23.89 -3.57
N GLN A 240 3.82 -23.42 -2.54
CA GLN A 240 2.67 -22.54 -2.73
C GLN A 240 3.07 -21.17 -3.28
N PHE A 241 4.15 -20.59 -2.74
CA PHE A 241 4.71 -19.34 -3.22
C PHE A 241 5.23 -19.46 -4.67
N GLU A 242 5.96 -20.57 -4.96
CA GLU A 242 6.48 -20.85 -6.30
C GLU A 242 5.34 -21.01 -7.31
N SER A 243 4.27 -21.70 -6.96
CA SER A 243 3.07 -21.86 -7.78
C SER A 243 2.39 -20.52 -8.07
N ARG A 244 2.23 -19.64 -7.07
CA ARG A 244 1.65 -18.31 -7.25
C ARG A 244 2.47 -17.45 -8.20
N ILE A 245 3.81 -17.41 -8.04
CA ILE A 245 4.68 -16.65 -8.93
C ILE A 245 4.65 -17.24 -10.35
N LYS A 246 4.69 -18.55 -10.49
CA LYS A 246 4.60 -19.23 -11.79
C LYS A 246 3.29 -18.88 -12.49
N GLY A 247 2.16 -18.99 -11.79
CA GLY A 247 0.85 -18.60 -12.31
C GLY A 247 0.77 -17.15 -12.74
N LEU A 248 1.36 -16.22 -11.95
CA LEU A 248 1.45 -14.81 -12.31
C LEU A 248 2.27 -14.59 -13.59
N ILE A 249 3.46 -15.23 -13.68
CA ILE A 249 4.33 -15.12 -14.86
C ILE A 249 3.65 -15.67 -16.11
N ASP A 250 2.96 -16.80 -16.02
CA ASP A 250 2.27 -17.41 -17.14
C ASP A 250 1.08 -16.54 -17.60
N GLU A 251 0.38 -15.89 -16.67
CA GLU A 251 -0.66 -14.92 -17.00
C GLU A 251 -0.07 -13.68 -17.71
N VAL A 252 1.04 -13.11 -17.22
CA VAL A 252 1.75 -11.98 -17.84
C VAL A 252 2.24 -12.34 -19.23
N LYS A 253 2.77 -13.56 -19.45
CA LYS A 253 3.20 -14.06 -20.75
C LYS A 253 2.03 -14.17 -21.73
N LYS A 254 0.92 -14.72 -21.29
CA LYS A 254 -0.28 -14.90 -22.11
C LYS A 254 -0.86 -13.57 -22.58
N GLU A 255 -0.91 -12.56 -21.69
CA GLU A 255 -1.39 -11.22 -22.01
C GLU A 255 -0.44 -10.46 -22.94
N GLY A 256 0.87 -10.58 -22.74
CA GLY A 256 1.94 -10.01 -23.59
C GLY A 256 2.03 -8.47 -23.60
N ASN A 257 1.06 -7.76 -23.03
CA ASN A 257 1.01 -6.28 -22.96
C ASN A 257 1.35 -5.73 -21.57
N ILE A 258 1.72 -6.58 -20.61
CA ILE A 258 1.96 -6.19 -19.22
C ILE A 258 3.44 -5.91 -18.99
N ILE A 259 3.70 -4.86 -18.20
CA ILE A 259 4.99 -4.53 -17.62
C ILE A 259 4.81 -4.59 -16.10
N LEU A 260 5.56 -5.46 -15.43
CA LEU A 260 5.53 -5.54 -13.97
C LEU A 260 6.48 -4.50 -13.38
N PHE A 261 5.97 -3.64 -12.51
CA PHE A 261 6.80 -2.79 -11.66
C PHE A 261 7.00 -3.50 -10.31
N ILE A 262 8.26 -3.69 -9.94
CA ILE A 262 8.65 -4.40 -8.72
C ILE A 262 9.47 -3.43 -7.88
N ASP A 263 8.83 -2.93 -6.84
CA ASP A 263 9.56 -2.15 -5.84
C ASP A 263 10.39 -3.07 -4.96
N GLU A 264 11.53 -2.58 -4.48
CA GLU A 264 12.48 -3.38 -3.72
C GLU A 264 12.84 -4.72 -4.41
N VAL A 265 13.14 -4.67 -5.71
CA VAL A 265 13.40 -5.86 -6.54
C VAL A 265 14.49 -6.78 -5.96
N HIS A 266 15.34 -6.27 -5.07
CA HIS A 266 16.35 -7.05 -4.34
C HIS A 266 15.73 -8.10 -3.42
N ASN A 267 14.49 -7.90 -2.93
CA ASN A 267 13.77 -8.87 -2.11
C ASN A 267 13.47 -10.17 -2.87
N LEU A 268 13.42 -10.11 -4.20
CA LEU A 268 13.30 -11.32 -5.03
C LEU A 268 14.56 -12.19 -5.00
N VAL A 269 15.73 -11.56 -4.76
CA VAL A 269 17.06 -12.22 -4.88
C VAL A 269 17.68 -12.49 -3.53
N GLY A 270 17.44 -11.62 -2.54
CA GLY A 270 18.26 -11.47 -1.35
C GLY A 270 17.95 -12.39 -0.17
N THR A 271 16.87 -13.15 -0.20
CA THR A 271 16.46 -13.98 0.94
C THR A 271 17.11 -15.37 0.95
N GLY A 272 18.18 -15.58 0.15
CA GLY A 272 18.76 -16.90 -0.18
C GLY A 272 19.81 -17.48 0.76
N ASP A 273 20.27 -16.77 1.80
CA ASP A 273 21.36 -17.24 2.67
C ASP A 273 20.88 -18.08 3.88
N ALA A 274 19.59 -18.16 4.14
CA ALA A 274 19.04 -19.09 5.12
C ALA A 274 18.51 -20.35 4.42
N GLU A 275 18.92 -21.53 4.88
CA GLU A 275 18.36 -22.83 4.43
C GLU A 275 16.82 -22.78 4.55
N GLY A 276 16.11 -22.68 3.41
CA GLY A 276 14.65 -22.59 3.35
C GLY A 276 14.08 -21.27 2.82
N SER A 277 14.91 -20.27 2.48
CA SER A 277 14.40 -18.98 1.97
C SER A 277 13.81 -19.11 0.56
N MET A 278 12.69 -18.39 0.35
CA MET A 278 11.95 -18.38 -0.90
C MET A 278 12.70 -17.53 -1.94
N ASN A 279 13.29 -18.15 -2.95
CA ASN A 279 14.04 -17.46 -3.99
C ASN A 279 13.20 -17.28 -5.27
N ALA A 280 12.39 -16.23 -5.32
CA ALA A 280 11.56 -15.89 -6.47
C ALA A 280 12.38 -15.59 -7.73
N ALA A 281 13.63 -15.16 -7.58
CA ALA A 281 14.51 -14.88 -8.70
C ALA A 281 14.74 -16.10 -9.59
N ASN A 282 14.82 -17.29 -9.04
CA ASN A 282 15.05 -18.52 -9.83
C ASN A 282 13.91 -18.83 -10.80
N ILE A 283 12.68 -18.39 -10.46
CA ILE A 283 11.50 -18.57 -11.32
C ILE A 283 11.41 -17.44 -12.35
N LEU A 284 11.78 -16.20 -11.98
CA LEU A 284 11.77 -15.04 -12.87
C LEU A 284 12.93 -15.05 -13.88
N LYS A 285 14.13 -15.52 -13.49
CA LYS A 285 15.33 -15.53 -14.34
C LYS A 285 15.13 -16.18 -15.71
N PRO A 286 14.50 -17.36 -15.85
CA PRO A 286 14.25 -17.97 -17.15
C PRO A 286 13.35 -17.11 -18.04
N ALA A 287 12.28 -16.56 -17.51
CA ALA A 287 11.33 -15.72 -18.23
C ALA A 287 11.96 -14.39 -18.69
N LEU A 288 12.75 -13.75 -17.81
CA LEU A 288 13.54 -12.55 -18.16
C LEU A 288 14.62 -12.86 -19.19
N SER A 289 15.29 -14.02 -19.08
CA SER A 289 16.35 -14.42 -20.00
C SER A 289 15.84 -14.66 -21.40
N ARG A 290 14.65 -15.22 -21.54
CA ARG A 290 13.99 -15.45 -22.83
C ARG A 290 13.29 -14.20 -23.37
N GLY A 291 13.15 -13.13 -22.55
CA GLY A 291 12.43 -11.91 -22.92
C GLY A 291 10.92 -12.09 -23.00
N GLU A 292 10.38 -13.09 -22.30
CA GLU A 292 8.95 -13.42 -22.26
C GLU A 292 8.14 -12.42 -21.44
N ILE A 293 8.79 -11.79 -20.47
CA ILE A 293 8.22 -10.74 -19.62
C ILE A 293 9.09 -9.49 -19.63
N GLN A 294 8.48 -8.34 -19.36
CA GLN A 294 9.15 -7.07 -19.13
C GLN A 294 8.91 -6.60 -17.70
N ILE A 295 9.97 -6.13 -17.04
CA ILE A 295 9.90 -5.59 -15.69
C ILE A 295 10.55 -4.22 -15.59
N ILE A 296 10.09 -3.43 -14.62
CA ILE A 296 10.74 -2.24 -14.10
C ILE A 296 11.07 -2.55 -12.65
N GLY A 297 12.35 -2.61 -12.31
CA GLY A 297 12.76 -2.81 -10.91
C GLY A 297 13.09 -1.49 -10.24
N ALA A 298 12.88 -1.38 -8.92
CA ALA A 298 13.39 -0.29 -8.10
C ALA A 298 14.18 -0.86 -6.92
N THR A 299 15.30 -0.22 -6.56
CA THR A 299 16.17 -0.67 -5.46
C THR A 299 17.11 0.46 -5.01
N THR A 300 17.85 0.26 -3.92
CA THR A 300 18.92 1.17 -3.48
C THR A 300 20.26 0.84 -4.12
N PHE A 301 21.24 1.77 -4.04
CA PHE A 301 22.61 1.53 -4.54
C PHE A 301 23.30 0.37 -3.83
N THR A 302 23.12 0.28 -2.51
CA THR A 302 23.76 -0.75 -1.69
C THR A 302 23.21 -2.14 -2.03
N GLU A 303 21.90 -2.26 -2.16
CA GLU A 303 21.21 -3.52 -2.46
C GLU A 303 21.42 -3.96 -3.91
N TYR A 304 21.46 -3.03 -4.86
CA TYR A 304 21.80 -3.34 -6.25
C TYR A 304 23.16 -4.01 -6.34
N ARG A 305 24.20 -3.43 -5.72
CA ARG A 305 25.55 -4.01 -5.69
C ARG A 305 25.62 -5.34 -4.97
N LYS A 306 24.87 -5.46 -3.87
CA LYS A 306 24.92 -6.68 -3.03
C LYS A 306 24.23 -7.87 -3.69
N TYR A 307 23.10 -7.67 -4.35
CA TYR A 307 22.21 -8.74 -4.80
C TYR A 307 22.09 -8.85 -6.32
N ILE A 308 22.02 -7.74 -7.07
CA ILE A 308 21.75 -7.78 -8.51
C ILE A 308 23.04 -7.83 -9.33
N GLU A 309 24.01 -7.00 -9.00
CA GLU A 309 25.31 -6.94 -9.71
C GLU A 309 26.11 -8.24 -9.56
N LYS A 310 25.96 -8.96 -8.46
CA LYS A 310 26.60 -10.27 -8.24
C LYS A 310 25.92 -11.41 -9.03
N ASP A 311 24.69 -11.22 -9.46
CA ASP A 311 23.95 -12.22 -10.25
C ASP A 311 24.09 -11.94 -11.76
N ALA A 312 25.01 -12.59 -12.42
CA ALA A 312 25.31 -12.38 -13.83
C ALA A 312 24.11 -12.57 -14.77
N ALA A 313 23.08 -13.32 -14.37
CA ALA A 313 21.87 -13.50 -15.16
C ALA A 313 20.95 -12.28 -15.10
N LEU A 314 20.80 -11.68 -13.93
CA LEU A 314 20.01 -10.47 -13.71
C LEU A 314 20.72 -9.23 -14.22
N GLU A 315 22.01 -9.06 -13.92
CA GLU A 315 22.84 -7.93 -14.38
C GLU A 315 22.80 -7.75 -15.89
N ARG A 316 22.85 -8.87 -16.64
CA ARG A 316 22.77 -8.83 -18.11
C ARG A 316 21.39 -8.46 -18.66
N ARG A 317 20.35 -8.48 -17.83
CA ARG A 317 18.95 -8.24 -18.25
C ARG A 317 18.38 -6.94 -17.73
N LEU A 318 18.83 -6.51 -16.55
CA LEU A 318 18.44 -5.24 -15.93
C LEU A 318 19.38 -4.12 -16.41
N GLN A 319 18.82 -3.00 -16.81
CA GLN A 319 19.58 -1.83 -17.22
C GLN A 319 19.45 -0.75 -16.15
N PRO A 320 20.54 -0.38 -15.45
CA PRO A 320 20.46 0.61 -14.37
C PRO A 320 20.11 2.01 -14.90
N ILE A 321 19.22 2.67 -14.17
CA ILE A 321 18.91 4.10 -14.25
C ILE A 321 19.17 4.69 -12.88
N LYS A 322 20.12 5.61 -12.80
CA LYS A 322 20.44 6.29 -11.55
C LYS A 322 19.39 7.37 -11.30
N VAL A 323 18.74 7.29 -10.14
CA VAL A 323 17.80 8.28 -9.63
C VAL A 323 18.48 9.04 -8.51
N GLU A 324 18.91 10.25 -8.81
CA GLU A 324 19.60 11.10 -7.84
C GLU A 324 18.60 11.89 -6.97
N GLU A 325 19.06 12.29 -5.79
CA GLU A 325 18.33 13.23 -4.95
C GLU A 325 18.19 14.56 -5.70
N PRO A 326 16.95 15.12 -5.82
CA PRO A 326 16.76 16.38 -6.48
C PRO A 326 17.35 17.53 -5.66
N SER A 327 17.74 18.60 -6.33
CA SER A 327 18.17 19.84 -5.69
C SER A 327 17.03 20.53 -4.94
N ILE A 328 17.37 21.49 -4.08
CA ILE A 328 16.36 22.32 -3.37
C ILE A 328 15.41 23.00 -4.37
N GLU A 329 15.94 23.52 -5.48
CA GLU A 329 15.15 24.22 -6.48
C GLU A 329 14.20 23.27 -7.25
N GLU A 330 14.69 22.09 -7.65
CA GLU A 330 13.86 21.07 -8.29
C GLU A 330 12.79 20.56 -7.34
N THR A 331 13.14 20.33 -6.06
CA THR A 331 12.18 19.92 -5.03
C THR A 331 11.10 21.00 -4.81
N TYR A 332 11.49 22.27 -4.78
CA TYR A 332 10.55 23.38 -4.68
C TYR A 332 9.54 23.35 -5.84
N GLN A 333 10.02 23.19 -7.07
CA GLN A 333 9.14 23.10 -8.25
C GLN A 333 8.21 21.88 -8.19
N MET A 334 8.71 20.73 -7.69
CA MET A 334 7.89 19.54 -7.46
C MET A 334 6.77 19.83 -6.46
N LEU A 335 7.10 20.40 -5.30
CA LEU A 335 6.14 20.70 -4.25
C LEU A 335 5.10 21.74 -4.67
N VAL A 336 5.52 22.80 -5.38
CA VAL A 336 4.58 23.79 -5.93
C VAL A 336 3.57 23.14 -6.88
N GLY A 337 3.99 22.16 -7.66
CA GLY A 337 3.10 21.46 -8.59
C GLY A 337 2.16 20.43 -7.96
N ILE A 338 2.40 20.03 -6.71
CA ILE A 338 1.55 19.07 -5.98
C ILE A 338 0.83 19.73 -4.79
N LYS A 339 1.14 20.98 -4.44
CA LYS A 339 0.57 21.65 -3.26
C LYS A 339 -0.95 21.67 -3.25
N ASP A 340 -1.59 21.84 -4.43
CA ASP A 340 -3.03 21.92 -4.57
C ASP A 340 -3.74 20.65 -4.05
N TYR A 341 -3.10 19.47 -4.14
CA TYR A 341 -3.63 18.24 -3.58
C TYR A 341 -3.69 18.29 -2.06
N TYR A 342 -2.63 18.80 -1.42
CA TYR A 342 -2.56 18.98 0.04
C TYR A 342 -3.48 20.09 0.54
N GLU A 343 -3.57 21.21 -0.19
CA GLU A 343 -4.51 22.30 0.12
C GLU A 343 -5.96 21.79 0.15
N ASN A 344 -6.35 21.01 -0.88
CA ASN A 344 -7.69 20.45 -0.97
C ASN A 344 -7.96 19.38 0.09
N PHE A 345 -6.96 18.51 0.39
CA PHE A 345 -7.12 17.43 1.35
C PHE A 345 -7.24 17.96 2.79
N HIS A 346 -6.36 18.88 3.18
CA HIS A 346 -6.31 19.43 4.53
C HIS A 346 -7.18 20.68 4.72
N LYS A 347 -7.79 21.21 3.64
CA LYS A 347 -8.58 22.47 3.66
C LYS A 347 -7.78 23.65 4.21
N VAL A 348 -6.55 23.80 3.74
CA VAL A 348 -5.60 24.84 4.13
C VAL A 348 -5.10 25.59 2.89
N THR A 349 -4.49 26.76 3.10
CA THR A 349 -3.81 27.50 2.04
C THR A 349 -2.30 27.51 2.29
N ILE A 350 -1.51 27.26 1.23
CA ILE A 350 -0.05 27.15 1.30
C ILE A 350 0.55 28.20 0.36
N SER A 351 1.30 29.17 0.90
CA SER A 351 2.03 30.12 0.07
C SER A 351 3.28 29.49 -0.56
N ASP A 352 3.63 29.93 -1.77
CA ASP A 352 4.85 29.43 -2.46
C ASP A 352 6.12 29.73 -1.66
N SER A 353 6.15 30.86 -0.94
CA SER A 353 7.25 31.20 -0.03
C SER A 353 7.39 30.20 1.11
N LEU A 354 6.27 29.68 1.62
CA LEU A 354 6.26 28.66 2.67
C LEU A 354 6.75 27.32 2.15
N VAL A 355 6.35 26.93 0.93
CA VAL A 355 6.84 25.72 0.26
C VAL A 355 8.36 25.78 0.13
N HIS A 356 8.91 26.88 -0.38
CA HIS A 356 10.36 27.06 -0.46
C HIS A 356 11.03 26.96 0.92
N ARG A 357 10.41 27.58 1.94
CA ARG A 357 10.91 27.52 3.32
C ARG A 357 10.91 26.10 3.88
N ALA A 358 9.84 25.33 3.63
CA ALA A 358 9.74 23.92 4.03
C ALA A 358 10.87 23.08 3.43
N VAL A 359 11.16 23.23 2.13
CA VAL A 359 12.26 22.52 1.45
C VAL A 359 13.61 22.88 2.07
N VAL A 360 13.90 24.17 2.27
CA VAL A 360 15.17 24.62 2.87
C VAL A 360 15.34 24.12 4.29
N LEU A 361 14.27 24.16 5.09
CA LEU A 361 14.32 23.69 6.47
C LEU A 361 14.42 22.17 6.57
N SER A 362 13.75 21.42 5.70
CA SER A 362 13.86 19.95 5.64
C SER A 362 15.29 19.53 5.31
N GLU A 363 15.92 20.17 4.32
CA GLU A 363 17.32 19.90 3.94
C GLU A 363 18.31 20.23 5.06
N ARG A 364 17.99 21.25 5.85
CA ARG A 364 18.88 21.71 6.92
C ARG A 364 18.80 20.89 8.20
N TYR A 365 17.60 20.46 8.58
CA TYR A 365 17.35 19.85 9.90
C TYR A 365 17.06 18.36 9.86
N ILE A 366 16.66 17.81 8.70
CA ILE A 366 16.32 16.40 8.53
C ILE A 366 17.42 15.75 7.68
N ASN A 367 18.34 15.01 8.35
CA ASN A 367 19.53 14.44 7.70
C ASN A 367 19.42 12.92 7.46
N ASP A 368 18.42 12.28 8.02
CA ASP A 368 18.19 10.83 7.96
C ASP A 368 17.33 10.39 6.77
N ARG A 369 16.78 11.35 6.03
CA ARG A 369 15.93 11.15 4.85
C ARG A 369 16.37 12.01 3.68
N PHE A 370 15.91 11.69 2.48
CA PHE A 370 16.27 12.36 1.23
C PHE A 370 15.12 13.20 0.66
N LEU A 371 15.47 14.21 -0.13
CA LEU A 371 14.50 14.96 -0.92
C LEU A 371 13.97 14.08 -2.09
N PRO A 372 12.73 14.26 -2.56
CA PRO A 372 11.73 15.23 -2.08
C PRO A 372 10.92 14.74 -0.87
N ASP A 373 10.99 13.46 -0.49
CA ASP A 373 10.14 12.78 0.48
C ASP A 373 10.09 13.52 1.83
N LYS A 374 11.26 13.84 2.42
CA LYS A 374 11.34 14.58 3.69
C LYS A 374 10.66 15.97 3.65
N ALA A 375 10.64 16.62 2.49
CA ALA A 375 10.01 17.92 2.34
C ALA A 375 8.49 17.78 2.12
N ILE A 376 8.06 16.73 1.44
CA ILE A 376 6.65 16.38 1.25
C ILE A 376 6.03 16.02 2.59
N ASP A 377 6.64 15.11 3.35
CA ASP A 377 6.16 14.69 4.67
C ASP A 377 6.09 15.89 5.63
N LEU A 378 7.13 16.75 5.61
CA LEU A 378 7.15 17.96 6.44
C LEU A 378 6.00 18.91 6.11
N LEU A 379 5.69 19.09 4.82
CA LEU A 379 4.60 19.94 4.38
C LEU A 379 3.23 19.34 4.75
N ASP A 380 3.05 18.05 4.55
CA ASP A 380 1.83 17.32 4.89
C ASP A 380 1.50 17.39 6.38
N GLU A 381 2.49 17.14 7.24
CA GLU A 381 2.33 17.24 8.69
C GLU A 381 2.13 18.70 9.16
N ALA A 382 2.77 19.68 8.49
CA ALA A 382 2.52 21.09 8.76
C ALA A 382 1.09 21.51 8.39
N CYS A 383 0.55 20.99 7.29
CA CYS A 383 -0.86 21.18 6.90
C CYS A 383 -1.81 20.57 7.94
N THR A 384 -1.50 19.38 8.43
CA THR A 384 -2.24 18.73 9.52
C THR A 384 -2.21 19.57 10.80
N CYS A 385 -1.05 20.11 11.18
CA CYS A 385 -0.93 21.01 12.34
C CYS A 385 -1.77 22.29 12.18
N ALA A 386 -1.80 22.86 10.98
CA ALA A 386 -2.61 24.04 10.69
C ALA A 386 -4.12 23.71 10.75
N ASN A 387 -4.54 22.59 10.19
CA ASN A 387 -5.93 22.10 10.27
C ASN A 387 -6.36 21.89 11.73
N LEU A 388 -5.57 21.17 12.53
CA LEU A 388 -5.87 20.91 13.94
C LEU A 388 -5.87 22.18 14.82
N ARG A 389 -5.15 23.22 14.41
CA ARG A 389 -5.15 24.52 15.09
C ARG A 389 -6.49 25.25 14.92
N ASN A 390 -7.12 25.13 13.76
CA ASN A 390 -8.38 25.79 13.45
C ASN A 390 -9.57 24.86 13.73
N LYS A 391 -10.12 24.96 14.94
CA LYS A 391 -11.30 24.16 15.36
C LYS A 391 -12.52 24.38 14.46
N SER A 392 -12.64 25.56 13.82
CA SER A 392 -13.79 25.85 12.94
C SER A 392 -13.89 24.91 11.74
N ILE A 393 -12.78 24.27 11.32
CA ILE A 393 -12.79 23.28 10.25
C ILE A 393 -13.47 22.00 10.72
N SER A 394 -13.07 21.48 11.89
CA SER A 394 -13.69 20.30 12.48
C SER A 394 -15.18 20.53 12.78
N ASP A 395 -15.52 21.73 13.27
CA ASP A 395 -16.91 22.10 13.54
C ASP A 395 -17.72 22.18 12.23
N LEU A 396 -17.10 22.69 11.15
CA LEU A 396 -17.70 22.73 9.81
C LEU A 396 -17.93 21.34 9.23
N GLU A 397 -16.94 20.45 9.30
CA GLU A 397 -17.06 19.05 8.85
C GLU A 397 -18.17 18.32 9.59
N THR A 398 -18.21 18.47 10.91
CA THR A 398 -19.27 17.87 11.76
C THR A 398 -20.66 18.41 11.35
N ALA A 399 -20.76 19.73 11.08
CA ALA A 399 -22.02 20.34 10.67
C ALA A 399 -22.46 19.89 9.27
N GLU A 400 -21.50 19.69 8.32
CA GLU A 400 -21.78 19.17 6.97
C GLU A 400 -22.22 17.70 7.02
N ASP A 401 -21.60 16.86 7.85
CA ASP A 401 -21.99 15.46 8.03
C ASP A 401 -23.37 15.34 8.71
N ASP A 402 -23.65 16.16 9.73
CA ASP A 402 -24.96 16.25 10.36
C ASP A 402 -26.04 16.67 9.35
N LEU A 403 -25.74 17.66 8.50
CA LEU A 403 -26.67 18.12 7.45
C LEU A 403 -26.95 17.01 6.44
N LYS A 404 -25.94 16.25 6.05
CA LYS A 404 -26.10 15.11 5.13
C LYS A 404 -26.99 14.03 5.76
N LEU A 405 -26.73 13.68 7.03
CA LEU A 405 -27.55 12.71 7.78
C LEU A 405 -29.02 13.18 7.90
N LEU A 406 -29.24 14.48 8.16
CA LEU A 406 -30.58 15.07 8.25
C LEU A 406 -31.29 15.03 6.89
N ASN A 407 -30.59 15.29 5.79
CA ASN A 407 -31.14 15.20 4.43
C ASN A 407 -31.51 13.77 4.07
N ASP A 408 -30.65 12.78 4.36
CA ASP A 408 -30.93 11.36 4.13
C ASP A 408 -32.18 10.92 4.95
N ARG A 409 -32.28 11.39 6.21
CA ARG A 409 -33.45 11.14 7.06
C ARG A 409 -34.72 11.79 6.50
N GLN A 410 -34.63 13.03 6.01
CA GLN A 410 -35.76 13.71 5.38
C GLN A 410 -36.24 12.94 4.14
N GLN A 411 -35.31 12.44 3.31
CA GLN A 411 -35.62 11.68 2.12
C GLN A 411 -36.30 10.35 2.49
N ALA A 412 -35.78 9.63 3.48
CA ALA A 412 -36.40 8.40 3.98
C ALA A 412 -37.83 8.63 4.49
N MET A 413 -38.07 9.72 5.27
CA MET A 413 -39.41 10.07 5.75
C MET A 413 -40.37 10.51 4.62
N MET A 414 -39.87 10.97 3.48
CA MET A 414 -40.68 11.30 2.30
C MET A 414 -41.02 10.06 1.45
N GLU A 415 -40.21 9.02 1.49
CA GLU A 415 -40.43 7.77 0.77
C GLU A 415 -41.42 6.83 1.50
N GLU A 416 -41.61 7.02 2.81
CA GLU A 416 -42.66 6.31 3.60
C GLU A 416 -44.03 6.93 3.36
N THR A 417 -44.73 6.42 2.34
CA THR A 417 -46.01 6.98 1.84
C THR A 417 -47.26 6.61 2.68
N GLU A 418 -47.20 5.67 3.60
CA GLU A 418 -48.40 5.20 4.34
C GLU A 418 -48.65 5.89 5.68
N ASN A 419 -47.67 6.56 6.30
CA ASN A 419 -47.85 7.27 7.59
C ASN A 419 -46.87 8.42 7.71
N THR A 420 -47.00 9.46 6.86
CA THR A 420 -46.05 10.59 6.90
C THR A 420 -46.21 11.36 8.21
N ASP A 421 -45.22 11.28 9.09
CA ASP A 421 -45.12 12.10 10.30
C ASP A 421 -44.77 13.56 9.93
N TYR A 422 -45.81 14.36 9.65
CA TYR A 422 -45.65 15.78 9.29
C TYR A 422 -44.98 16.61 10.38
N GLU A 423 -45.17 16.25 11.65
CA GLU A 423 -44.54 16.96 12.77
C GLU A 423 -43.03 16.63 12.88
N GLY A 424 -42.68 15.37 12.67
CA GLY A 424 -41.28 14.93 12.55
C GLY A 424 -40.56 15.58 11.37
N LEU A 425 -41.25 15.65 10.22
CA LEU A 425 -40.70 16.27 9.01
C LEU A 425 -40.47 17.78 9.15
N LEU A 426 -41.36 18.48 9.87
CA LEU A 426 -41.16 19.91 10.20
C LEU A 426 -39.97 20.10 11.15
N LYS A 427 -39.76 19.23 12.13
CA LYS A 427 -38.61 19.26 13.04
C LYS A 427 -37.29 19.04 12.27
N VAL A 428 -37.27 18.05 11.37
CA VAL A 428 -36.09 17.79 10.53
C VAL A 428 -35.77 18.98 9.63
N LYS A 429 -36.78 19.56 8.97
CA LYS A 429 -36.58 20.79 8.15
C LYS A 429 -36.06 21.98 8.95
N SER A 430 -36.57 22.20 10.15
CA SER A 430 -36.07 23.27 11.03
C SER A 430 -34.62 23.02 11.46
N SER A 431 -34.24 21.77 11.71
CA SER A 431 -32.86 21.39 12.04
C SER A 431 -31.92 21.56 10.85
N ILE A 432 -32.35 21.23 9.63
CA ILE A 432 -31.61 21.48 8.39
C ILE A 432 -31.32 22.97 8.22
N ALA A 433 -32.35 23.83 8.31
CA ALA A 433 -32.17 25.27 8.18
C ALA A 433 -31.25 25.88 9.27
N ALA A 434 -31.29 25.35 10.49
CA ALA A 434 -30.36 25.75 11.54
C ALA A 434 -28.92 25.37 11.22
N LYS A 435 -28.69 24.11 10.77
CA LYS A 435 -27.36 23.63 10.38
C LYS A 435 -26.80 24.35 9.14
N GLU A 436 -27.63 24.65 8.16
CA GLU A 436 -27.23 25.46 6.99
C GLU A 436 -26.73 26.85 7.42
N LYS A 437 -27.40 27.49 8.37
CA LYS A 437 -26.98 28.77 8.92
C LYS A 437 -25.66 28.68 9.70
N ASP A 438 -25.49 27.61 10.50
CA ASP A 438 -24.24 27.34 11.21
C ASP A 438 -23.08 27.13 10.21
N ILE A 439 -23.29 26.37 9.14
CA ILE A 439 -22.33 26.14 8.06
C ILE A 439 -21.97 27.46 7.37
N GLU A 440 -22.95 28.33 7.08
CA GLU A 440 -22.70 29.63 6.46
C GLU A 440 -21.87 30.54 7.36
N ALA A 441 -22.05 30.48 8.66
CA ALA A 441 -21.25 31.22 9.64
C ALA A 441 -19.83 30.66 9.82
N LEU A 442 -19.65 29.33 9.74
CA LEU A 442 -18.36 28.66 9.91
C LEU A 442 -17.48 28.72 8.67
N LYS A 443 -18.05 28.74 7.45
CA LYS A 443 -17.31 28.78 6.17
C LYS A 443 -16.24 29.87 6.11
N PRO A 444 -16.51 31.16 6.43
CA PRO A 444 -15.48 32.20 6.37
C PRO A 444 -14.37 32.00 7.41
N LEU A 445 -14.70 31.42 8.58
CA LEU A 445 -13.73 31.12 9.66
C LEU A 445 -12.84 29.91 9.31
N ALA A 446 -13.39 28.93 8.61
CA ALA A 446 -12.65 27.77 8.14
C ALA A 446 -11.78 28.12 6.91
N ALA A 447 -12.19 29.08 6.07
CA ALA A 447 -11.45 29.49 4.87
C ALA A 447 -10.15 30.24 5.18
N ASP A 448 -10.04 30.90 6.33
CA ASP A 448 -8.83 31.62 6.77
C ASP A 448 -7.90 30.69 7.54
N ASN A 449 -7.45 29.62 6.89
CA ASN A 449 -6.55 28.65 7.47
C ASN A 449 -5.27 28.53 6.65
N ALA A 450 -4.37 29.48 6.82
CA ALA A 450 -3.05 29.44 6.19
C ALA A 450 -2.05 28.64 7.05
N VAL A 451 -1.26 27.82 6.38
CA VAL A 451 -0.10 27.17 7.00
C VAL A 451 0.97 28.24 7.26
N THR A 452 1.60 28.18 8.43
CA THR A 452 2.59 29.16 8.88
C THR A 452 3.97 28.53 9.08
N GLU A 453 5.03 29.38 9.12
CA GLU A 453 6.38 28.90 9.48
C GLU A 453 6.43 28.27 10.89
N SER A 454 5.56 28.71 11.80
CA SER A 454 5.49 28.12 13.14
C SER A 454 4.99 26.68 13.12
N ASP A 455 4.10 26.33 12.18
CA ASP A 455 3.61 24.96 12.02
C ASP A 455 4.75 24.06 11.52
N ILE A 456 5.51 24.50 10.53
CA ILE A 456 6.72 23.79 10.03
C ILE A 456 7.76 23.63 11.16
N ALA A 457 8.04 24.71 11.89
CA ALA A 457 9.03 24.66 12.98
C ALA A 457 8.60 23.72 14.11
N ARG A 458 7.30 23.62 14.38
CA ARG A 458 6.73 22.70 15.36
C ARG A 458 6.91 21.24 14.93
N VAL A 459 6.67 20.91 13.67
CA VAL A 459 6.90 19.57 13.13
C VAL A 459 8.38 19.19 13.22
N ILE A 460 9.28 20.08 12.78
CA ILE A 460 10.72 19.83 12.89
C ILE A 460 11.14 19.64 14.36
N GLN A 461 10.56 20.41 15.28
CA GLN A 461 10.81 20.22 16.71
C GLN A 461 10.36 18.82 17.18
N LEU A 462 9.22 18.33 16.72
CA LEU A 462 8.73 16.98 17.06
C LEU A 462 9.67 15.89 16.55
N TRP A 463 10.17 16.02 15.33
CA TRP A 463 11.05 15.01 14.70
C TRP A 463 12.48 15.04 15.21
N THR A 464 13.05 16.26 15.39
CA THR A 464 14.48 16.43 15.68
C THR A 464 14.77 16.78 17.13
N GLY A 465 13.77 17.17 17.91
CA GLY A 465 13.92 17.69 19.26
C GLY A 465 14.49 19.13 19.33
N ILE A 466 14.73 19.79 18.19
CA ILE A 466 15.26 21.15 18.14
C ILE A 466 14.12 22.14 18.43
N PRO A 467 14.23 23.03 19.44
CA PRO A 467 13.15 23.96 19.78
C PRO A 467 12.75 24.86 18.60
N ALA A 468 11.43 25.04 18.38
CA ALA A 468 10.87 25.79 17.25
C ALA A 468 11.37 27.24 17.17
N ASN A 469 11.57 27.92 18.31
CA ASN A 469 12.11 29.27 18.35
C ASN A 469 13.52 29.37 17.76
N LYS A 470 14.35 28.33 17.93
CA LYS A 470 15.68 28.27 17.30
C LYS A 470 15.64 28.03 15.79
N ILE A 471 14.58 27.36 15.30
CA ILE A 471 14.37 27.10 13.88
C ILE A 471 13.87 28.36 13.18
N MET A 472 13.02 29.13 13.84
CA MET A 472 12.44 30.37 13.32
C MET A 472 13.40 31.56 13.35
N GLU A 473 14.40 31.52 14.22
CA GLU A 473 15.39 32.59 14.34
C GLU A 473 16.18 32.73 13.03
N SER A 474 16.19 33.93 12.46
CA SER A 474 16.89 34.14 11.20
C SER A 474 18.39 33.88 11.33
N ASP A 475 19.00 33.25 10.33
CA ASP A 475 20.44 32.99 10.32
C ASP A 475 21.25 34.28 10.44
N LEU A 476 20.75 35.38 9.91
CA LEU A 476 21.39 36.69 9.98
C LEU A 476 21.40 37.22 11.41
N THR A 477 20.31 37.08 12.15
CA THR A 477 20.23 37.50 13.55
C THR A 477 21.19 36.66 14.41
N ARG A 478 21.16 35.35 14.24
CA ARG A 478 22.09 34.44 14.97
C ARG A 478 23.56 34.73 14.65
N LEU A 479 23.88 35.05 13.39
CA LEU A 479 25.25 35.42 12.98
C LEU A 479 25.64 36.81 13.49
N ALA A 480 24.70 37.74 13.61
CA ALA A 480 24.95 39.05 14.20
C ALA A 480 25.33 38.92 15.69
N ASP A 481 24.53 38.15 16.45
CA ASP A 481 24.66 38.04 17.91
C ASP A 481 25.70 36.99 18.35
N MET A 482 26.20 36.15 17.41
CA MET A 482 27.11 35.05 17.69
C MET A 482 28.37 35.52 18.46
N GLU A 483 28.92 36.66 18.07
CA GLU A 483 30.12 37.24 18.70
C GLU A 483 29.86 37.60 20.16
N GLN A 484 28.75 38.26 20.45
CA GLN A 484 28.36 38.63 21.81
C GLN A 484 28.11 37.41 22.68
N HIS A 485 27.44 36.39 22.14
CA HIS A 485 27.17 35.14 22.85
C HIS A 485 28.46 34.37 23.18
N LEU A 486 29.43 34.37 22.27
CA LEU A 486 30.74 33.72 22.52
C LEU A 486 31.55 34.50 23.52
N LYS A 487 31.63 35.83 23.42
CA LYS A 487 32.34 36.70 24.39
C LYS A 487 31.72 36.63 25.78
N ALA A 488 30.43 36.42 25.91
CA ALA A 488 29.77 36.23 27.20
C ALA A 488 30.15 34.91 27.89
N LYS A 489 30.55 33.88 27.13
CA LYS A 489 30.94 32.56 27.65
C LYS A 489 32.46 32.38 27.77
N LEU A 490 33.23 33.04 26.91
CA LEU A 490 34.68 32.97 26.85
C LEU A 490 35.29 34.30 27.33
N ILE A 491 35.95 34.28 28.46
CA ILE A 491 36.59 35.47 29.03
C ILE A 491 38.06 35.51 28.60
N GLY A 492 38.51 36.60 27.97
CA GLY A 492 39.91 36.87 27.74
C GLY A 492 40.51 36.33 26.43
N GLN A 493 39.68 35.95 25.43
CA GLN A 493 40.14 35.53 24.08
C GLN A 493 39.37 36.27 22.98
N ASP A 494 39.13 37.58 23.15
CA ASP A 494 38.23 38.37 22.30
C ASP A 494 38.68 38.40 20.84
N GLU A 495 39.99 38.58 20.58
CA GLU A 495 40.56 38.59 19.24
C GLU A 495 40.38 37.25 18.50
N ALA A 496 40.58 36.13 19.19
CA ALA A 496 40.33 34.79 18.62
C ALA A 496 38.86 34.57 18.28
N VAL A 497 37.94 35.01 19.16
CA VAL A 497 36.49 34.93 18.95
C VAL A 497 36.07 35.78 17.75
N GLU A 498 36.58 37.00 17.62
CA GLU A 498 36.31 37.90 16.49
C GLU A 498 36.76 37.30 15.16
N LEU A 499 37.98 36.73 15.10
CA LEU A 499 38.50 36.10 13.89
C LEU A 499 37.68 34.88 13.48
N VAL A 500 37.28 34.03 14.43
CA VAL A 500 36.43 32.87 14.18
C VAL A 500 35.02 33.30 13.69
N CYS A 501 34.42 34.27 14.38
CA CYS A 501 33.12 34.81 13.98
C CYS A 501 33.14 35.43 12.60
N ALA A 502 34.17 36.22 12.28
CA ALA A 502 34.35 36.82 10.97
C ALA A 502 34.53 35.77 9.86
N ALA A 503 35.26 34.70 10.14
CA ALA A 503 35.43 33.60 9.19
C ALA A 503 34.12 32.82 8.95
N ILE A 504 33.36 32.53 10.02
CA ILE A 504 32.04 31.87 9.92
C ILE A 504 31.06 32.78 9.16
N LYS A 505 30.97 34.06 9.51
CA LYS A 505 30.15 35.06 8.80
C LYS A 505 30.48 35.08 7.31
N ARG A 506 31.77 35.14 6.94
CA ARG A 506 32.20 35.07 5.53
C ARG A 506 31.82 33.77 4.84
N GLY A 507 32.00 32.61 5.53
CA GLY A 507 31.63 31.30 4.98
C GLY A 507 30.14 31.12 4.72
N ARG A 508 29.29 31.81 5.49
CA ARG A 508 27.82 31.76 5.32
C ARG A 508 27.30 32.73 4.25
N VAL A 509 27.98 33.85 4.01
CA VAL A 509 27.63 34.86 2.99
C VAL A 509 28.21 34.53 1.61
N GLN A 510 29.02 33.46 1.49
CA GLN A 510 29.64 33.08 0.23
C GLN A 510 28.62 32.79 -0.87
N ILE A 511 28.75 33.50 -1.99
CA ILE A 511 28.01 33.39 -3.25
C ILE A 511 28.35 32.07 -4.00
N ASN A 512 29.25 31.26 -3.49
CA ASN A 512 29.72 30.05 -4.15
C ASN A 512 28.78 28.87 -3.89
N PRO A 513 28.26 28.18 -4.93
CA PRO A 513 27.32 27.05 -4.78
C PRO A 513 27.89 25.83 -4.08
N ARG A 514 29.23 25.71 -3.97
CA ARG A 514 29.86 24.63 -3.23
C ARG A 514 30.16 25.06 -1.78
N ARG A 515 29.27 24.72 -0.85
CA ARG A 515 29.45 24.90 0.58
C ARG A 515 30.63 24.02 1.06
N ARG A 516 31.77 24.63 1.37
CA ARG A 516 32.87 23.95 2.04
C ARG A 516 32.82 24.29 3.54
N PRO A 517 33.02 23.30 4.45
CA PRO A 517 33.11 23.58 5.87
C PRO A 517 34.31 24.46 6.16
N SER A 518 34.14 25.42 7.07
CA SER A 518 35.25 26.26 7.55
C SER A 518 36.12 25.45 8.50
N SER A 519 37.40 25.32 8.18
CA SER A 519 38.39 24.61 9.01
C SER A 519 39.24 25.61 9.76
N PHE A 520 39.43 25.39 11.08
CA PHE A 520 40.20 26.25 11.96
C PHE A 520 41.31 25.45 12.65
N ILE A 521 42.48 26.06 12.80
CA ILE A 521 43.59 25.50 13.59
C ILE A 521 43.90 26.51 14.69
N PHE A 522 43.72 26.11 15.95
CA PHE A 522 44.10 26.90 17.11
C PHE A 522 45.52 26.53 17.57
N VAL A 523 46.44 27.47 17.47
CA VAL A 523 47.86 27.30 17.83
C VAL A 523 48.19 28.14 19.04
N GLY A 524 48.87 27.56 20.02
CA GLY A 524 49.30 28.26 21.22
C GLY A 524 49.87 27.30 22.26
N PRO A 525 50.56 27.81 23.31
CA PRO A 525 51.07 26.99 24.41
C PRO A 525 49.97 26.31 25.22
N THR A 526 50.31 25.36 26.06
CA THR A 526 49.34 24.67 26.93
C THR A 526 48.77 25.64 27.97
N GLY A 527 47.48 25.54 28.28
CA GLY A 527 46.81 26.34 29.31
C GLY A 527 46.27 27.70 28.85
N VAL A 528 46.38 28.10 27.57
CA VAL A 528 45.85 29.39 27.07
C VAL A 528 44.38 29.35 26.61
N GLY A 529 43.66 28.28 26.91
CA GLY A 529 42.22 28.20 26.57
C GLY A 529 41.93 27.85 25.12
N LYS A 530 42.69 26.93 24.51
CA LYS A 530 42.42 26.46 23.13
C LYS A 530 41.17 25.58 23.03
N THR A 531 40.85 24.85 24.08
CA THR A 531 39.69 23.98 24.20
C THR A 531 38.53 24.71 24.82
#